data_dbad0e99ade7ceeccd1d1d43736c381e
#
_entry.id   dbad0e99ade7ceeccd1d1d43736c381e
#
_cell.length_a   1.000
_cell.length_b   1.000
_cell.length_c   1.000
_cell.angle_alpha   90.00
_cell.angle_beta   90.00
_cell.angle_gamma   90.00
#
_symmetry.space_group_name_H-M   'P 1'
#
loop_
_entity.id
_entity.type
_entity.pdbx_description
1 polymer ?
#
loop_
_entity_poly.entity_id
_entity_poly.type
_entity_poly.pdbx_seq_one_letter_code
_entity_poly.pdbx_strand_id
1 'polypeptide(L)'
;MRILVDAMGGDNAPQEIVKGAMRAKSELGLDITLVGQKEAILACLDGSEKDAVRIVDAREVITMEDDPSTATRRKKDSSMAVALRMLKDGEGDAVVSAGSTGALLTGATLTVKRIHGIRRAALAPVLPAGEHGVMLIDCGANVECTAEYLLQFAYMGSFYAKKLMNIPNPRVGLLNVGTEDTKGGELQHQAFALLKKADGEGRIRFVGNVEGTGVFTGEADVVVTDGFTGNVMLKTTEGTIKYIMKALKGTFYKSTKNKLAAAVLKNDLAEMKRSMDPNEVGGTALVGISRPVIKAHGSSNADSFFAAIRQAKQFAESGFIEDIVANIDYMRLKTE
;
A
#
# COMPACT_ATOMS: atom_id res chain seq x y z
N MET A 1 -15.57 -8.88 -11.49
CA MET A 1 -14.26 -8.89 -10.79
C MET A 1 -14.42 -9.54 -9.43
N ARG A 2 -13.54 -10.48 -9.08
CA ARG A 2 -13.54 -11.20 -7.81
C ARG A 2 -12.39 -10.77 -6.93
N ILE A 3 -12.69 -10.30 -5.71
CA ILE A 3 -11.69 -9.93 -4.72
C ILE A 3 -11.64 -11.01 -3.62
N LEU A 4 -10.44 -11.52 -3.38
CA LEU A 4 -10.15 -12.46 -2.31
C LEU A 4 -9.77 -11.69 -1.05
N VAL A 5 -10.50 -11.91 0.03
CA VAL A 5 -10.32 -11.20 1.30
C VAL A 5 -9.77 -12.16 2.33
N ASP A 6 -8.58 -11.86 2.86
CA ASP A 6 -8.06 -12.48 4.08
C ASP A 6 -8.88 -11.98 5.28
N ALA A 7 -9.91 -12.75 5.65
CA ALA A 7 -10.87 -12.35 6.66
C ALA A 7 -10.35 -12.41 8.10
N MET A 8 -9.21 -13.06 8.32
CA MET A 8 -8.65 -13.28 9.67
C MET A 8 -7.42 -12.39 9.95
N GLY A 9 -7.00 -11.59 8.98
CA GLY A 9 -5.83 -10.70 9.12
C GLY A 9 -6.21 -9.35 9.71
N GLY A 10 -5.45 -8.87 10.71
CA GLY A 10 -5.60 -7.56 11.35
C GLY A 10 -6.20 -7.61 12.75
N ASP A 11 -6.06 -6.46 13.47
CA ASP A 11 -6.40 -6.35 14.90
C ASP A 11 -7.92 -6.44 15.15
N ASN A 12 -8.73 -6.06 14.16
CA ASN A 12 -10.20 -6.01 14.23
C ASN A 12 -10.86 -7.13 13.40
N ALA A 13 -10.08 -8.14 13.00
CA ALA A 13 -10.61 -9.30 12.29
C ALA A 13 -11.36 -10.26 13.26
N PRO A 14 -12.38 -10.97 12.75
CA PRO A 14 -12.96 -10.87 11.41
C PRO A 14 -14.02 -9.77 11.24
N GLN A 15 -14.55 -9.17 12.33
CA GLN A 15 -15.76 -8.34 12.33
C GLN A 15 -15.68 -7.16 11.38
N GLU A 16 -14.67 -6.30 11.54
CA GLU A 16 -14.53 -5.10 10.71
C GLU A 16 -14.11 -5.43 9.26
N ILE A 17 -13.36 -6.51 9.09
CA ILE A 17 -12.92 -6.98 7.78
C ILE A 17 -14.12 -7.49 6.97
N VAL A 18 -14.95 -8.35 7.56
CA VAL A 18 -16.16 -8.87 6.93
C VAL A 18 -17.14 -7.73 6.62
N LYS A 19 -17.40 -6.84 7.58
CA LYS A 19 -18.26 -5.66 7.38
C LYS A 19 -17.80 -4.79 6.22
N GLY A 20 -16.50 -4.45 6.14
CA GLY A 20 -15.94 -3.67 5.03
C GLY A 20 -16.05 -4.40 3.69
N ALA A 21 -15.85 -5.71 3.68
CA ALA A 21 -15.96 -6.55 2.50
C ALA A 21 -17.40 -6.65 1.97
N MET A 22 -18.39 -6.85 2.87
CA MET A 22 -19.80 -6.90 2.50
C MET A 22 -20.30 -5.56 1.98
N ARG A 23 -19.83 -4.46 2.57
CA ARG A 23 -20.09 -3.13 2.05
C ARG A 23 -19.51 -2.94 0.63
N ALA A 24 -18.28 -3.40 0.37
CA ALA A 24 -17.68 -3.34 -0.96
C ALA A 24 -18.45 -4.19 -1.98
N LYS A 25 -18.97 -5.35 -1.55
CA LYS A 25 -19.87 -6.17 -2.39
C LYS A 25 -21.12 -5.40 -2.81
N SER A 26 -21.79 -4.74 -1.87
CA SER A 26 -23.04 -4.01 -2.13
C SER A 26 -22.84 -2.71 -2.90
N GLU A 27 -21.86 -1.88 -2.51
CA GLU A 27 -21.66 -0.53 -3.07
C GLU A 27 -20.85 -0.53 -4.38
N LEU A 28 -19.90 -1.46 -4.54
CA LEU A 28 -19.03 -1.52 -5.72
C LEU A 28 -19.40 -2.63 -6.71
N GLY A 29 -20.43 -3.45 -6.39
CA GLY A 29 -20.87 -4.56 -7.23
C GLY A 29 -19.82 -5.66 -7.43
N LEU A 30 -18.96 -5.89 -6.42
CA LEU A 30 -17.87 -6.85 -6.51
C LEU A 30 -18.30 -8.27 -6.11
N ASP A 31 -17.71 -9.27 -6.75
CA ASP A 31 -17.75 -10.65 -6.29
C ASP A 31 -16.69 -10.81 -5.18
N ILE A 32 -17.14 -10.95 -3.93
CA ILE A 32 -16.27 -11.10 -2.77
C ILE A 32 -16.16 -12.57 -2.38
N THR A 33 -14.96 -13.05 -2.15
CA THR A 33 -14.69 -14.34 -1.52
C THR A 33 -13.97 -14.08 -0.20
N LEU A 34 -14.61 -14.47 0.91
CA LEU A 34 -14.04 -14.40 2.25
C LEU A 34 -13.25 -15.67 2.53
N VAL A 35 -11.99 -15.55 2.89
CA VAL A 35 -11.10 -16.67 3.21
C VAL A 35 -10.74 -16.62 4.69
N GLY A 36 -11.07 -17.67 5.45
CA GLY A 36 -10.80 -17.72 6.88
C GLY A 36 -11.65 -18.75 7.61
N GLN A 37 -11.66 -18.71 8.93
CA GLN A 37 -12.43 -19.61 9.77
C GLN A 37 -13.94 -19.43 9.51
N LYS A 38 -14.54 -20.44 8.88
CA LYS A 38 -15.92 -20.35 8.37
C LYS A 38 -16.92 -19.96 9.46
N GLU A 39 -16.84 -20.57 10.63
CA GLU A 39 -17.75 -20.30 11.74
C GLU A 39 -17.63 -18.85 12.23
N ALA A 40 -16.40 -18.33 12.34
CA ALA A 40 -16.14 -16.96 12.77
C ALA A 40 -16.66 -15.93 11.73
N ILE A 41 -16.50 -16.23 10.45
CA ILE A 41 -17.02 -15.39 9.35
C ILE A 41 -18.55 -15.41 9.37
N LEU A 42 -19.18 -16.60 9.48
CA LEU A 42 -20.63 -16.72 9.51
C LEU A 42 -21.28 -16.01 10.72
N ALA A 43 -20.55 -15.91 11.83
CA ALA A 43 -21.01 -15.16 13.00
C ALA A 43 -21.04 -13.63 12.78
N CYS A 44 -20.32 -13.12 11.78
CA CYS A 44 -20.26 -11.70 11.41
C CYS A 44 -21.25 -11.31 10.30
N LEU A 45 -21.93 -12.29 9.68
CA LEU A 45 -22.84 -12.09 8.55
C LEU A 45 -24.30 -12.15 9.01
N ASP A 46 -25.13 -11.26 8.45
CA ASP A 46 -26.56 -11.31 8.61
C ASP A 46 -27.18 -12.46 7.79
N GLY A 47 -28.43 -12.82 8.08
CA GLY A 47 -29.08 -14.01 7.51
C GLY A 47 -29.04 -14.07 5.97
N SER A 48 -29.31 -12.96 5.29
CA SER A 48 -29.30 -12.87 3.82
C SER A 48 -27.89 -12.81 3.23
N GLU A 49 -26.90 -12.36 3.99
CA GLU A 49 -25.51 -12.25 3.54
C GLU A 49 -24.80 -13.60 3.48
N LYS A 50 -25.24 -14.55 4.35
CA LYS A 50 -24.63 -15.89 4.44
C LYS A 50 -24.71 -16.67 3.13
N ASP A 51 -25.80 -16.52 2.41
CA ASP A 51 -26.01 -17.17 1.12
C ASP A 51 -25.48 -16.34 -0.08
N ALA A 52 -25.21 -15.05 0.18
CA ALA A 52 -24.81 -14.09 -0.85
C ALA A 52 -23.29 -14.03 -1.08
N VAL A 53 -22.46 -14.60 -0.18
CA VAL A 53 -20.99 -14.49 -0.26
C VAL A 53 -20.33 -15.87 -0.26
N ARG A 54 -19.33 -16.06 -1.11
CA ARG A 54 -18.51 -17.27 -1.10
C ARG A 54 -17.56 -17.23 0.11
N ILE A 55 -17.57 -18.28 0.91
CA ILE A 55 -16.62 -18.49 2.02
C ILE A 55 -15.73 -19.68 1.68
N VAL A 56 -14.43 -19.50 1.82
CA VAL A 56 -13.43 -20.57 1.74
C VAL A 56 -12.86 -20.77 3.12
N ASP A 57 -13.08 -21.99 3.68
CA ASP A 57 -12.61 -22.32 5.02
C ASP A 57 -11.08 -22.42 5.05
N ALA A 58 -10.48 -21.75 6.02
CA ALA A 58 -9.06 -21.77 6.30
C ALA A 58 -8.88 -21.64 7.82
N ARG A 59 -8.30 -22.64 8.43
CA ARG A 59 -8.39 -22.83 9.89
C ARG A 59 -7.29 -22.15 10.69
N GLU A 60 -6.14 -21.91 10.04
CA GLU A 60 -4.99 -21.28 10.68
C GLU A 60 -5.01 -19.76 10.50
N VAL A 61 -4.41 -19.05 11.44
CA VAL A 61 -4.22 -17.60 11.39
C VAL A 61 -2.75 -17.28 11.54
N ILE A 62 -2.20 -16.45 10.64
CA ILE A 62 -0.87 -15.86 10.78
C ILE A 62 -0.98 -14.67 11.71
N THR A 63 -0.26 -14.69 12.83
CA THR A 63 -0.21 -13.63 13.82
C THR A 63 1.01 -12.72 13.62
N MET A 64 1.12 -11.65 14.40
CA MET A 64 2.29 -10.76 14.37
C MET A 64 3.54 -11.39 15.01
N GLU A 65 3.39 -12.49 15.76
CA GLU A 65 4.46 -13.24 16.41
C GLU A 65 5.08 -14.30 15.49
N ASP A 66 4.39 -14.67 14.41
CA ASP A 66 4.92 -15.62 13.44
C ASP A 66 6.09 -15.00 12.65
N ASP A 67 7.14 -15.79 12.42
CA ASP A 67 8.24 -15.38 11.57
C ASP A 67 7.76 -15.09 10.13
N PRO A 68 7.82 -13.83 9.68
CA PRO A 68 7.29 -13.43 8.37
C PRO A 68 7.89 -14.19 7.20
N SER A 69 9.14 -14.65 7.32
CA SER A 69 9.87 -15.35 6.26
C SER A 69 9.36 -16.76 6.01
N THR A 70 8.71 -17.37 7.00
CA THR A 70 8.29 -18.77 6.95
C THR A 70 6.80 -18.97 7.20
N ALA A 71 6.07 -17.96 7.70
CA ALA A 71 4.70 -18.06 8.18
C ALA A 71 3.76 -18.72 7.16
N THR A 72 3.72 -18.24 5.92
CA THR A 72 2.83 -18.78 4.87
C THR A 72 3.20 -20.21 4.42
N ARG A 73 4.45 -20.63 4.64
CA ARG A 73 4.90 -22.02 4.35
C ARG A 73 4.59 -22.97 5.49
N ARG A 74 4.66 -22.50 6.74
CA ARG A 74 4.36 -23.29 7.95
C ARG A 74 2.88 -23.42 8.13
N LYS A 75 2.13 -22.32 8.08
CA LYS A 75 0.68 -22.25 8.20
C LYS A 75 0.02 -22.25 6.82
N LYS A 76 0.05 -23.39 6.15
CA LYS A 76 -0.47 -23.53 4.77
C LYS A 76 -1.98 -23.38 4.69
N ASP A 77 -2.69 -23.68 5.77
CA ASP A 77 -4.14 -23.53 5.89
C ASP A 77 -4.54 -22.19 6.53
N SER A 78 -3.64 -21.19 6.53
CA SER A 78 -3.98 -19.85 6.97
C SER A 78 -4.76 -19.10 5.88
N SER A 79 -5.68 -18.22 6.32
CA SER A 79 -6.48 -17.37 5.43
C SER A 79 -5.64 -16.62 4.41
N MET A 80 -4.51 -16.04 4.83
CA MET A 80 -3.56 -15.36 3.95
C MET A 80 -2.93 -16.31 2.92
N ALA A 81 -2.44 -17.49 3.35
CA ALA A 81 -1.78 -18.43 2.45
C ALA A 81 -2.77 -19.02 1.45
N VAL A 82 -4.00 -19.31 1.88
CA VAL A 82 -5.08 -19.80 1.01
C VAL A 82 -5.45 -18.74 -0.02
N ALA A 83 -5.70 -17.49 0.40
CA ALA A 83 -6.04 -16.38 -0.50
C ALA A 83 -4.96 -16.15 -1.55
N LEU A 84 -3.66 -16.18 -1.19
CA LEU A 84 -2.55 -16.03 -2.13
C LEU A 84 -2.46 -17.19 -3.13
N ARG A 85 -2.75 -18.45 -2.72
CA ARG A 85 -2.82 -19.57 -3.65
C ARG A 85 -3.97 -19.44 -4.63
N MET A 86 -5.16 -19.08 -4.15
CA MET A 86 -6.33 -18.83 -4.99
C MET A 86 -6.04 -17.73 -6.04
N LEU A 87 -5.36 -16.64 -5.62
CA LEU A 87 -4.95 -15.59 -6.55
C LEU A 87 -4.00 -16.12 -7.63
N LYS A 88 -2.97 -16.90 -7.23
CA LYS A 88 -2.05 -17.54 -8.17
C LYS A 88 -2.77 -18.43 -9.16
N ASP A 89 -3.74 -19.23 -8.69
CA ASP A 89 -4.46 -20.21 -9.49
C ASP A 89 -5.57 -19.57 -10.36
N GLY A 90 -5.73 -18.23 -10.29
CA GLY A 90 -6.69 -17.47 -11.10
C GLY A 90 -8.13 -17.52 -10.58
N GLU A 91 -8.34 -17.92 -9.31
CA GLU A 91 -9.65 -17.95 -8.68
C GLU A 91 -10.14 -16.57 -8.21
N GLY A 92 -9.30 -15.54 -8.35
CA GLY A 92 -9.63 -14.15 -8.06
C GLY A 92 -8.71 -13.19 -8.80
N ASP A 93 -9.09 -11.92 -8.83
CA ASP A 93 -8.41 -10.86 -9.57
C ASP A 93 -7.45 -10.07 -8.65
N ALA A 94 -7.73 -10.02 -7.35
CA ALA A 94 -6.88 -9.37 -6.35
C ALA A 94 -7.03 -10.02 -4.97
N VAL A 95 -6.01 -9.83 -4.11
CA VAL A 95 -6.05 -10.16 -2.68
C VAL A 95 -5.97 -8.89 -1.84
N VAL A 96 -6.78 -8.81 -0.78
CA VAL A 96 -6.69 -7.77 0.25
C VAL A 96 -6.49 -8.42 1.62
N SER A 97 -5.48 -7.99 2.36
CA SER A 97 -5.19 -8.50 3.71
C SER A 97 -4.75 -7.36 4.64
N ALA A 98 -5.29 -7.36 5.86
CA ALA A 98 -4.82 -6.49 6.96
C ALA A 98 -3.81 -7.21 7.89
N GLY A 99 -3.45 -8.46 7.62
CA GLY A 99 -2.51 -9.26 8.40
C GLY A 99 -1.07 -8.76 8.37
N SER A 100 -0.13 -9.56 8.88
CA SER A 100 1.30 -9.22 8.94
C SER A 100 1.86 -8.81 7.57
N THR A 101 2.42 -7.60 7.50
CA THR A 101 3.00 -7.04 6.26
C THR A 101 4.13 -7.91 5.71
N GLY A 102 5.02 -8.34 6.58
CA GLY A 102 6.16 -9.19 6.18
C GLY A 102 5.70 -10.56 5.67
N ALA A 103 4.71 -11.18 6.33
CA ALA A 103 4.15 -12.46 5.89
C ALA A 103 3.41 -12.33 4.55
N LEU A 104 2.65 -11.25 4.35
CA LEU A 104 1.96 -10.99 3.10
C LEU A 104 2.94 -10.76 1.94
N LEU A 105 3.97 -9.93 2.15
CA LEU A 105 5.01 -9.66 1.16
C LEU A 105 5.78 -10.93 0.78
N THR A 106 6.22 -11.69 1.77
CA THR A 106 6.94 -12.96 1.55
C THR A 106 6.04 -13.98 0.86
N GLY A 107 4.82 -14.14 1.36
CA GLY A 107 3.82 -15.06 0.79
C GLY A 107 3.48 -14.71 -0.66
N ALA A 108 3.22 -13.42 -0.95
CA ALA A 108 2.97 -12.95 -2.32
C ALA A 108 4.18 -13.20 -3.23
N THR A 109 5.39 -12.87 -2.76
CA THR A 109 6.63 -13.08 -3.54
C THR A 109 6.88 -14.56 -3.87
N LEU A 110 6.63 -15.46 -2.93
CA LEU A 110 6.90 -16.90 -3.09
C LEU A 110 5.79 -17.64 -3.82
N THR A 111 4.53 -17.26 -3.59
CA THR A 111 3.35 -17.97 -4.12
C THR A 111 2.87 -17.34 -5.44
N VAL A 112 2.55 -16.05 -5.44
CA VAL A 112 2.05 -15.33 -6.62
C VAL A 112 3.18 -15.00 -7.58
N LYS A 113 4.37 -14.76 -7.03
CA LYS A 113 5.62 -14.39 -7.71
C LYS A 113 5.65 -12.91 -8.15
N ARG A 114 6.85 -12.44 -8.43
CA ARG A 114 7.09 -11.13 -9.03
C ARG A 114 6.85 -11.14 -10.54
N ILE A 115 6.58 -9.98 -11.10
CA ILE A 115 6.64 -9.77 -12.55
C ILE A 115 8.04 -10.18 -13.03
N HIS A 116 8.11 -10.93 -14.11
CA HIS A 116 9.38 -11.40 -14.66
C HIS A 116 10.27 -10.21 -15.03
N GLY A 117 11.50 -10.18 -14.52
CA GLY A 117 12.44 -9.07 -14.71
C GLY A 117 12.46 -8.05 -13.57
N ILE A 118 11.44 -7.99 -12.71
CA ILE A 118 11.46 -7.16 -11.50
C ILE A 118 12.30 -7.86 -10.42
N ARG A 119 13.32 -7.15 -9.92
CA ARG A 119 14.26 -7.68 -8.92
C ARG A 119 13.64 -7.79 -7.53
N ARG A 120 12.86 -6.77 -7.13
CA ARG A 120 12.20 -6.70 -5.82
C ARG A 120 10.79 -6.15 -5.93
N ALA A 121 9.86 -6.76 -5.22
CA ALA A 121 8.59 -6.12 -4.95
C ALA A 121 8.79 -5.03 -3.88
N ALA A 122 7.97 -4.00 -3.90
CA ALA A 122 8.02 -2.88 -2.98
C ALA A 122 6.66 -2.59 -2.35
N LEU A 123 6.68 -2.02 -1.15
CA LEU A 123 5.53 -1.42 -0.48
C LEU A 123 5.47 0.06 -0.84
N ALA A 124 4.38 0.47 -1.44
CA ALA A 124 4.26 1.79 -2.03
C ALA A 124 2.98 2.52 -1.57
N PRO A 125 2.96 3.03 -0.32
CA PRO A 125 1.86 3.86 0.15
C PRO A 125 1.82 5.20 -0.59
N VAL A 126 0.59 5.74 -0.75
CA VAL A 126 0.38 7.13 -1.14
C VAL A 126 0.13 7.94 0.14
N LEU A 127 1.03 8.87 0.43
CA LEU A 127 0.92 9.77 1.57
C LEU A 127 0.05 10.98 1.20
N PRO A 128 -0.71 11.52 2.16
CA PRO A 128 -1.49 12.73 1.92
C PRO A 128 -0.57 13.94 1.79
N ALA A 129 -0.41 14.44 0.57
CA ALA A 129 0.37 15.64 0.25
C ALA A 129 -0.17 16.27 -1.03
N GLY A 130 -0.30 17.58 -1.06
CA GLY A 130 -0.84 18.28 -2.23
C GLY A 130 -2.23 17.79 -2.65
N GLU A 131 -2.56 17.92 -3.93
CA GLU A 131 -3.88 17.58 -4.48
C GLU A 131 -4.06 16.06 -4.71
N HIS A 132 -3.00 15.37 -5.13
CA HIS A 132 -3.06 13.97 -5.56
C HIS A 132 -2.38 13.00 -4.60
N GLY A 133 -1.79 13.49 -3.52
CA GLY A 133 -0.90 12.74 -2.66
C GLY A 133 0.49 12.55 -3.27
N VAL A 134 1.39 11.95 -2.53
CA VAL A 134 2.74 11.58 -2.97
C VAL A 134 2.98 10.09 -2.70
N MET A 135 3.43 9.37 -3.72
CA MET A 135 3.79 7.96 -3.56
C MET A 135 5.20 7.84 -3.00
N LEU A 136 5.34 7.17 -1.87
CA LEU A 136 6.65 6.84 -1.30
C LEU A 136 6.96 5.36 -1.59
N ILE A 137 8.11 5.08 -2.20
CA ILE A 137 8.52 3.74 -2.61
C ILE A 137 10.04 3.52 -2.46
N ASP A 138 10.52 2.59 -1.64
CA ASP A 138 9.89 1.52 -0.89
C ASP A 138 9.66 1.92 0.57
N CYS A 139 8.67 1.29 1.22
CA CYS A 139 8.34 1.53 2.63
C CYS A 139 8.38 0.24 3.48
N GLY A 140 9.51 -0.45 3.47
CA GLY A 140 9.76 -1.55 4.40
C GLY A 140 9.76 -2.96 3.80
N ALA A 141 9.68 -3.10 2.47
CA ALA A 141 9.84 -4.39 1.82
C ALA A 141 11.32 -4.80 1.67
N ASN A 142 12.21 -3.82 1.44
CA ASN A 142 13.63 -4.07 1.16
C ASN A 142 14.48 -3.11 2.00
N VAL A 143 14.99 -3.60 3.12
CA VAL A 143 15.84 -2.81 4.04
C VAL A 143 17.15 -2.39 3.37
N GLU A 144 17.75 -3.31 2.63
CA GLU A 144 18.94 -3.05 1.83
C GLU A 144 18.58 -3.05 0.35
N CYS A 145 19.01 -2.00 -0.36
CA CYS A 145 18.74 -1.83 -1.77
C CYS A 145 20.04 -1.65 -2.57
N THR A 146 19.96 -1.96 -3.85
CA THR A 146 20.94 -1.54 -4.87
C THR A 146 20.37 -0.41 -5.68
N ALA A 147 21.22 0.32 -6.40
CA ALA A 147 20.79 1.38 -7.30
C ALA A 147 19.82 0.86 -8.40
N GLU A 148 19.99 -0.40 -8.86
CA GLU A 148 19.05 -1.04 -9.79
C GLU A 148 17.64 -1.18 -9.18
N TYR A 149 17.53 -1.48 -7.89
CA TYR A 149 16.21 -1.57 -7.24
C TYR A 149 15.54 -0.22 -7.21
N LEU A 150 16.27 0.84 -6.83
CA LEU A 150 15.74 2.20 -6.80
C LEU A 150 15.32 2.69 -8.20
N LEU A 151 16.09 2.34 -9.24
CA LEU A 151 15.70 2.60 -10.62
C LEU A 151 14.38 1.89 -10.98
N GLN A 152 14.24 0.60 -10.64
CA GLN A 152 13.00 -0.14 -10.90
C GLN A 152 11.82 0.44 -10.08
N PHE A 153 12.06 0.88 -8.84
CA PHE A 153 11.05 1.55 -8.03
C PHE A 153 10.59 2.86 -8.67
N ALA A 154 11.50 3.63 -9.25
CA ALA A 154 11.17 4.85 -9.99
C ALA A 154 10.25 4.58 -11.19
N TYR A 155 10.55 3.56 -11.99
CA TYR A 155 9.68 3.15 -13.10
C TYR A 155 8.31 2.69 -12.61
N MET A 156 8.27 1.78 -11.63
CA MET A 156 7.01 1.28 -11.06
C MET A 156 6.19 2.42 -10.45
N GLY A 157 6.82 3.32 -9.70
CA GLY A 157 6.16 4.51 -9.14
C GLY A 157 5.61 5.44 -10.23
N SER A 158 6.37 5.69 -11.30
CA SER A 158 5.92 6.50 -12.42
C SER A 158 4.70 5.88 -13.13
N PHE A 159 4.68 4.57 -13.39
CA PHE A 159 3.51 3.91 -13.96
C PHE A 159 2.30 3.93 -13.02
N TYR A 160 2.53 3.72 -11.71
CA TYR A 160 1.47 3.80 -10.72
C TYR A 160 0.85 5.20 -10.66
N ALA A 161 1.68 6.24 -10.61
CA ALA A 161 1.19 7.61 -10.57
C ALA A 161 0.40 7.98 -11.83
N LYS A 162 0.81 7.51 -13.00
CA LYS A 162 0.06 7.70 -14.25
C LYS A 162 -1.30 7.02 -14.23
N LYS A 163 -1.36 5.76 -13.79
CA LYS A 163 -2.55 4.90 -13.92
C LYS A 163 -3.54 5.04 -12.78
N LEU A 164 -3.05 5.23 -11.55
CA LEU A 164 -3.88 5.20 -10.36
C LEU A 164 -4.02 6.56 -9.66
N MET A 165 -2.99 7.42 -9.79
CA MET A 165 -3.06 8.78 -9.23
C MET A 165 -3.51 9.82 -10.27
N ASN A 166 -3.72 9.41 -11.53
CA ASN A 166 -4.13 10.28 -12.63
C ASN A 166 -3.16 11.46 -12.89
N ILE A 167 -1.87 11.23 -12.74
CA ILE A 167 -0.82 12.21 -13.01
C ILE A 167 -0.14 11.87 -14.33
N PRO A 168 -0.43 12.56 -15.45
CA PRO A 168 0.04 12.14 -16.79
C PRO A 168 1.56 12.14 -16.95
N ASN A 169 2.28 13.05 -16.28
CA ASN A 169 3.73 13.18 -16.34
C ASN A 169 4.32 13.33 -14.92
N PRO A 170 4.32 12.23 -14.12
CA PRO A 170 4.69 12.30 -12.73
C PRO A 170 6.17 12.65 -12.54
N ARG A 171 6.42 13.52 -11.59
CA ARG A 171 7.77 13.92 -11.15
C ARG A 171 8.29 12.87 -10.19
N VAL A 172 9.45 12.31 -10.49
CA VAL A 172 10.13 11.30 -9.67
C VAL A 172 11.30 11.96 -8.96
N GLY A 173 11.32 11.94 -7.63
CA GLY A 173 12.42 12.42 -6.80
C GLY A 173 13.13 11.27 -6.08
N LEU A 174 14.42 11.44 -5.78
CA LEU A 174 15.20 10.53 -4.95
C LEU A 174 15.27 11.12 -3.53
N LEU A 175 14.76 10.40 -2.53
CA LEU A 175 14.84 10.85 -1.13
C LEU A 175 16.30 10.93 -0.68
N ASN A 176 16.70 12.09 -0.19
CA ASN A 176 18.09 12.36 0.18
C ASN A 176 18.17 13.33 1.38
N VAL A 177 19.38 13.55 1.88
CA VAL A 177 19.70 14.48 2.99
C VAL A 177 19.90 15.93 2.56
N GLY A 178 19.82 16.22 1.28
CA GLY A 178 19.96 17.54 0.65
C GLY A 178 19.59 17.46 -0.82
N THR A 179 19.31 18.60 -1.45
CA THR A 179 18.84 18.68 -2.84
C THR A 179 19.96 18.67 -3.88
N GLU A 180 21.22 18.93 -3.46
CA GLU A 180 22.35 18.99 -4.37
C GLU A 180 22.72 17.60 -4.93
N ASP A 181 23.16 17.52 -6.17
CA ASP A 181 23.52 16.27 -6.88
C ASP A 181 24.60 15.45 -6.14
N THR A 182 25.40 16.10 -5.28
CA THR A 182 26.53 15.51 -4.54
C THR A 182 26.15 14.96 -3.16
N LYS A 183 24.89 15.09 -2.75
CA LYS A 183 24.44 14.63 -1.43
C LYS A 183 24.17 13.13 -1.39
N GLY A 184 24.20 12.60 -0.17
CA GLY A 184 23.90 11.19 0.11
C GLY A 184 25.13 10.30 0.18
N GLY A 185 24.87 9.00 0.33
CA GLY A 185 25.88 7.96 0.34
C GLY A 185 26.05 7.30 -1.02
N GLU A 186 26.83 6.22 -1.08
CA GLU A 186 27.13 5.49 -2.30
C GLU A 186 25.87 5.03 -3.06
N LEU A 187 24.86 4.51 -2.33
CA LEU A 187 23.60 4.06 -2.92
C LEU A 187 22.89 5.23 -3.63
N GLN A 188 22.81 6.41 -2.98
CA GLN A 188 22.13 7.57 -3.52
C GLN A 188 22.86 8.12 -4.76
N HIS A 189 24.19 8.18 -4.74
CA HIS A 189 24.99 8.63 -5.88
C HIS A 189 24.80 7.72 -7.10
N GLN A 190 24.86 6.39 -6.89
CA GLN A 190 24.65 5.42 -7.97
C GLN A 190 23.21 5.48 -8.50
N ALA A 191 22.21 5.56 -7.62
CA ALA A 191 20.81 5.68 -8.00
C ALA A 191 20.54 6.97 -8.76
N PHE A 192 21.08 8.10 -8.30
CA PHE A 192 20.95 9.40 -8.96
C PHE A 192 21.46 9.35 -10.40
N ALA A 193 22.65 8.76 -10.62
CA ALA A 193 23.22 8.62 -11.96
C ALA A 193 22.31 7.79 -12.90
N LEU A 194 21.74 6.69 -12.39
CA LEU A 194 20.80 5.85 -13.16
C LEU A 194 19.48 6.58 -13.46
N LEU A 195 18.92 7.28 -12.48
CA LEU A 195 17.68 8.04 -12.64
C LEU A 195 17.84 9.21 -13.62
N LYS A 196 18.96 9.93 -13.53
CA LYS A 196 19.31 11.01 -14.47
C LYS A 196 19.47 10.50 -15.89
N LYS A 197 20.08 9.31 -16.06
CA LYS A 197 20.18 8.65 -17.37
C LYS A 197 18.79 8.28 -17.91
N ALA A 198 17.91 7.70 -17.07
CA ALA A 198 16.55 7.31 -17.47
C ALA A 198 15.70 8.54 -17.86
N ASP A 199 15.90 9.69 -17.19
CA ASP A 199 15.29 10.98 -17.56
C ASP A 199 15.78 11.46 -18.92
N GLY A 200 17.10 11.47 -19.15
CA GLY A 200 17.70 11.84 -20.42
C GLY A 200 17.28 10.97 -21.61
N GLU A 201 16.86 9.72 -21.33
CA GLU A 201 16.28 8.80 -22.31
C GLU A 201 14.74 8.98 -22.45
N GLY A 202 14.14 9.93 -21.75
CA GLY A 202 12.70 10.23 -21.79
C GLY A 202 11.81 9.16 -21.18
N ARG A 203 12.35 8.29 -20.30
CA ARG A 203 11.62 7.15 -19.71
C ARG A 203 10.89 7.50 -18.42
N ILE A 204 11.42 8.44 -17.66
CA ILE A 204 10.81 9.04 -16.45
C ILE A 204 11.05 10.54 -16.49
N ARG A 205 10.36 11.29 -15.63
CA ARG A 205 10.66 12.69 -15.35
C ARG A 205 11.33 12.77 -13.98
N PHE A 206 12.64 12.71 -13.96
CA PHE A 206 13.43 12.81 -12.73
C PHE A 206 13.67 14.27 -12.35
N VAL A 207 13.31 14.65 -11.13
CA VAL A 207 13.43 16.04 -10.63
C VAL A 207 14.63 16.24 -9.69
N GLY A 208 15.47 15.22 -9.52
CA GLY A 208 16.64 15.28 -8.65
C GLY A 208 16.40 14.73 -7.25
N ASN A 209 17.27 15.14 -6.32
CA ASN A 209 17.13 14.80 -4.91
C ASN A 209 16.00 15.61 -4.26
N VAL A 210 15.28 14.98 -3.33
CA VAL A 210 14.20 15.58 -2.56
C VAL A 210 14.47 15.32 -1.08
N GLU A 211 14.40 16.35 -0.26
CA GLU A 211 14.47 16.20 1.20
C GLU A 211 13.13 15.75 1.80
N GLY A 212 13.16 15.23 3.03
CA GLY A 212 11.94 14.79 3.72
C GLY A 212 10.87 15.88 3.85
N THR A 213 11.26 17.15 3.93
CA THR A 213 10.36 18.31 3.92
C THR A 213 9.69 18.52 2.57
N GLY A 214 10.45 18.35 1.48
CA GLY A 214 9.99 18.49 0.10
C GLY A 214 8.94 17.47 -0.32
N VAL A 215 8.88 16.31 0.36
CA VAL A 215 7.85 15.28 0.12
C VAL A 215 6.44 15.84 0.30
N PHE A 216 6.22 16.67 1.31
CA PHE A 216 4.89 17.22 1.62
C PHE A 216 4.60 18.57 0.96
N THR A 217 5.60 19.20 0.36
CA THR A 217 5.45 20.50 -0.33
C THR A 217 5.20 20.37 -1.83
N GLY A 218 5.11 19.12 -2.33
CA GLY A 218 4.75 18.86 -3.72
C GLY A 218 5.91 19.00 -4.70
N GLU A 219 7.15 18.77 -4.27
CA GLU A 219 8.33 18.80 -5.14
C GLU A 219 8.35 17.60 -6.09
N ALA A 220 7.83 16.45 -5.65
CA ALA A 220 7.71 15.24 -6.44
C ALA A 220 6.33 14.58 -6.23
N ASP A 221 5.93 13.77 -7.19
CA ASP A 221 4.70 12.96 -7.15
C ASP A 221 5.01 11.51 -6.73
N VAL A 222 6.23 11.08 -7.00
CA VAL A 222 6.80 9.79 -6.59
C VAL A 222 8.15 10.05 -5.93
N VAL A 223 8.33 9.56 -4.72
CA VAL A 223 9.60 9.67 -3.99
C VAL A 223 10.17 8.28 -3.77
N VAL A 224 11.36 8.07 -4.35
CA VAL A 224 12.07 6.78 -4.32
C VAL A 224 13.08 6.74 -3.19
N THR A 225 13.09 5.62 -2.47
CA THR A 225 14.04 5.39 -1.37
C THR A 225 14.23 3.88 -1.12
N ASP A 226 15.19 3.52 -0.29
CA ASP A 226 15.27 2.17 0.29
C ASP A 226 14.18 1.95 1.34
N GLY A 227 13.88 0.67 1.62
CA GLY A 227 12.76 0.34 2.51
C GLY A 227 12.99 0.72 3.98
N PHE A 228 14.24 0.81 4.44
CA PHE A 228 14.51 1.27 5.80
C PHE A 228 14.17 2.75 5.96
N THR A 229 14.75 3.58 5.11
CA THR A 229 14.53 5.04 5.12
C THR A 229 13.06 5.38 4.90
N GLY A 230 12.43 4.74 3.91
CA GLY A 230 11.01 4.95 3.61
C GLY A 230 10.08 4.52 4.74
N ASN A 231 10.36 3.39 5.41
CA ASN A 231 9.56 2.95 6.56
C ASN A 231 9.72 3.88 7.77
N VAL A 232 10.95 4.36 8.04
CA VAL A 232 11.20 5.36 9.09
C VAL A 232 10.42 6.63 8.81
N MET A 233 10.49 7.14 7.56
CA MET A 233 9.73 8.33 7.15
C MET A 233 8.22 8.12 7.30
N LEU A 234 7.67 7.02 6.80
CA LEU A 234 6.26 6.67 6.91
C LEU A 234 5.81 6.65 8.38
N LYS A 235 6.52 5.92 9.24
CA LYS A 235 6.18 5.78 10.66
C LYS A 235 6.33 7.08 11.44
N THR A 236 7.32 7.91 11.09
CA THR A 236 7.48 9.25 11.67
C THR A 236 6.30 10.14 11.28
N THR A 237 5.90 10.13 10.02
CA THR A 237 4.73 10.88 9.52
C THR A 237 3.45 10.44 10.23
N GLU A 238 3.17 9.13 10.28
CA GLU A 238 2.01 8.58 11.00
C GLU A 238 2.01 9.00 12.49
N GLY A 239 3.16 8.89 13.15
CA GLY A 239 3.33 9.29 14.55
C GLY A 239 3.11 10.77 14.78
N THR A 240 3.65 11.61 13.91
CA THR A 240 3.52 13.08 13.96
C THR A 240 2.07 13.51 13.77
N ILE A 241 1.36 12.93 12.78
CA ILE A 241 -0.07 13.19 12.56
C ILE A 241 -0.89 12.82 13.80
N LYS A 242 -0.66 11.62 14.37
CA LYS A 242 -1.34 11.18 15.61
C LYS A 242 -1.08 12.12 16.77
N TYR A 243 0.17 12.59 16.94
CA TYR A 243 0.56 13.54 17.98
C TYR A 243 -0.16 14.89 17.81
N ILE A 244 -0.13 15.47 16.61
CA ILE A 244 -0.80 16.75 16.29
C ILE A 244 -2.31 16.63 16.56
N MET A 245 -2.96 15.56 16.09
CA MET A 245 -4.40 15.34 16.29
C MET A 245 -4.76 15.21 17.78
N LYS A 246 -3.90 14.54 18.57
CA LYS A 246 -4.08 14.43 20.02
C LYS A 246 -3.94 15.79 20.72
N ALA A 247 -2.92 16.59 20.34
CA ALA A 247 -2.69 17.92 20.89
C ALA A 247 -3.85 18.87 20.57
N LEU A 248 -4.32 18.84 19.31
CA LEU A 248 -5.48 19.62 18.84
C LEU A 248 -6.75 19.26 19.62
N LYS A 249 -7.03 17.97 19.78
CA LYS A 249 -8.13 17.48 20.62
C LYS A 249 -8.03 18.00 22.05
N GLY A 250 -6.83 17.90 22.66
CA GLY A 250 -6.57 18.41 24.01
C GLY A 250 -6.88 19.92 24.14
N THR A 251 -6.51 20.70 23.13
CA THR A 251 -6.77 22.14 23.08
C THR A 251 -8.27 22.45 23.06
N PHE A 252 -9.04 21.74 22.23
CA PHE A 252 -10.49 21.91 22.13
C PHE A 252 -11.25 21.48 23.39
N TYR A 253 -10.72 20.51 24.13
CA TYR A 253 -11.36 20.03 25.38
C TYR A 253 -10.99 20.84 26.62
N LYS A 254 -10.09 21.85 26.52
CA LYS A 254 -9.51 22.58 27.63
C LYS A 254 -10.50 23.53 28.37
N SER A 255 -11.55 24.02 27.67
CA SER A 255 -12.55 24.91 28.25
C SER A 255 -13.90 24.77 27.54
N THR A 256 -14.98 25.27 28.17
CA THR A 256 -16.32 25.28 27.56
C THR A 256 -16.36 26.11 26.27
N LYS A 257 -15.63 27.24 26.24
CA LYS A 257 -15.50 28.08 25.03
C LYS A 257 -14.85 27.31 23.88
N ASN A 258 -13.78 26.56 24.16
CA ASN A 258 -13.07 25.78 23.18
C ASN A 258 -13.94 24.62 22.66
N LYS A 259 -14.74 23.99 23.52
CA LYS A 259 -15.70 22.95 23.11
C LYS A 259 -16.78 23.48 22.17
N LEU A 260 -17.29 24.70 22.43
CA LEU A 260 -18.24 25.36 21.52
C LEU A 260 -17.58 25.67 20.17
N ALA A 261 -16.36 26.20 20.16
CA ALA A 261 -15.62 26.43 18.91
C ALA A 261 -15.40 25.11 18.13
N ALA A 262 -15.03 24.02 18.82
CA ALA A 262 -14.90 22.70 18.18
C ALA A 262 -16.23 22.18 17.62
N ALA A 263 -17.36 22.49 18.26
CA ALA A 263 -18.68 22.10 17.76
C ALA A 263 -19.03 22.84 16.46
N VAL A 264 -18.69 24.12 16.36
CA VAL A 264 -18.85 24.93 15.15
C VAL A 264 -17.97 24.39 14.01
N LEU A 265 -16.70 24.06 14.30
CA LEU A 265 -15.71 23.57 13.33
C LEU A 265 -15.74 22.06 13.12
N LYS A 266 -16.76 21.35 13.61
CA LYS A 266 -16.79 19.87 13.63
C LYS A 266 -16.57 19.25 12.24
N ASN A 267 -17.21 19.80 11.23
CA ASN A 267 -17.14 19.30 9.86
C ASN A 267 -15.75 19.56 9.26
N ASP A 268 -15.22 20.76 9.42
CA ASP A 268 -13.91 21.16 8.90
C ASP A 268 -12.78 20.34 9.57
N LEU A 269 -12.89 20.12 10.88
CA LEU A 269 -11.96 19.28 11.62
C LEU A 269 -12.05 17.80 11.21
N ALA A 270 -13.24 17.32 10.87
CA ALA A 270 -13.43 15.97 10.37
C ALA A 270 -12.85 15.82 8.95
N GLU A 271 -12.99 16.83 8.10
CA GLU A 271 -12.39 16.88 6.77
C GLU A 271 -10.87 16.96 6.84
N MET A 272 -10.32 17.85 7.67
CA MET A 272 -8.87 17.92 7.94
C MET A 272 -8.32 16.58 8.45
N LYS A 273 -9.02 15.91 9.38
CA LYS A 273 -8.61 14.59 9.85
C LYS A 273 -8.56 13.58 8.71
N ARG A 274 -9.59 13.56 7.86
CA ARG A 274 -9.65 12.65 6.70
C ARG A 274 -8.55 12.94 5.70
N SER A 275 -8.31 14.21 5.37
CA SER A 275 -7.26 14.60 4.43
C SER A 275 -5.84 14.26 4.90
N MET A 276 -5.63 14.05 6.20
CA MET A 276 -4.36 13.66 6.80
C MET A 276 -4.26 12.16 7.12
N ASP A 277 -5.33 11.38 6.93
CA ASP A 277 -5.34 9.95 7.28
C ASP A 277 -4.89 9.11 6.07
N PRO A 278 -3.71 8.45 6.13
CA PRO A 278 -3.26 7.58 5.05
C PRO A 278 -4.23 6.41 4.75
N ASN A 279 -5.09 6.05 5.71
CA ASN A 279 -6.06 4.96 5.54
C ASN A 279 -7.27 5.36 4.69
N GLU A 280 -7.54 6.65 4.51
CA GLU A 280 -8.59 7.15 3.63
C GLU A 280 -8.23 6.96 2.14
N VAL A 281 -6.95 6.98 1.82
CA VAL A 281 -6.45 6.69 0.46
C VAL A 281 -6.71 5.22 0.10
N GLY A 282 -6.68 4.34 1.10
CA GLY A 282 -6.88 2.90 0.92
C GLY A 282 -5.79 2.10 1.63
N GLY A 283 -5.39 0.98 1.02
CA GLY A 283 -4.27 0.18 1.48
C GLY A 283 -2.95 0.58 0.82
N THR A 284 -1.93 -0.22 1.04
CA THR A 284 -0.63 -0.12 0.36
C THR A 284 -0.52 -1.21 -0.71
N ALA A 285 -0.30 -0.82 -1.96
CA ALA A 285 -0.06 -1.78 -3.02
C ALA A 285 1.30 -2.47 -2.87
N LEU A 286 1.34 -3.78 -3.07
CA LEU A 286 2.58 -4.52 -3.27
C LEU A 286 2.93 -4.45 -4.76
N VAL A 287 3.67 -3.42 -5.15
CA VAL A 287 4.06 -3.23 -6.55
C VAL A 287 5.19 -4.18 -6.95
N GLY A 288 5.17 -4.63 -8.19
CA GLY A 288 6.15 -5.61 -8.69
C GLY A 288 5.77 -7.09 -8.48
N ILE A 289 4.64 -7.39 -7.80
CA ILE A 289 4.00 -8.70 -7.77
C ILE A 289 3.18 -8.89 -9.06
N SER A 290 3.16 -10.10 -9.59
CA SER A 290 2.56 -10.40 -10.91
C SER A 290 1.02 -10.36 -10.94
N ARG A 291 0.37 -10.20 -9.79
CA ARG A 291 -1.09 -9.99 -9.64
C ARG A 291 -1.35 -9.02 -8.49
N PRO A 292 -2.48 -8.32 -8.48
CA PRO A 292 -2.80 -7.31 -7.48
C PRO A 292 -2.87 -7.87 -6.05
N VAL A 293 -2.04 -7.32 -5.15
CA VAL A 293 -2.07 -7.60 -3.72
C VAL A 293 -2.04 -6.28 -2.98
N ILE A 294 -3.04 -6.03 -2.14
CA ILE A 294 -3.18 -4.82 -1.34
C ILE A 294 -3.05 -5.16 0.13
N LYS A 295 -2.17 -4.45 0.81
CA LYS A 295 -2.00 -4.47 2.27
C LYS A 295 -2.88 -3.38 2.89
N ALA A 296 -3.95 -3.75 3.58
CA ALA A 296 -4.69 -2.84 4.45
C ALA A 296 -3.96 -2.66 5.79
N HIS A 297 -4.16 -1.55 6.49
CA HIS A 297 -3.52 -1.30 7.79
C HIS A 297 -3.98 -2.35 8.83
N GLY A 298 -3.09 -2.76 9.77
CA GLY A 298 -3.42 -3.77 10.78
C GLY A 298 -4.62 -3.38 11.66
N SER A 299 -4.75 -2.10 11.99
CA SER A 299 -5.88 -1.57 12.78
C SER A 299 -7.08 -1.11 11.93
N SER A 300 -7.21 -1.58 10.69
CA SER A 300 -8.33 -1.21 9.80
C SER A 300 -9.67 -1.47 10.45
N ASN A 301 -10.56 -0.49 10.35
CA ASN A 301 -11.99 -0.64 10.56
C ASN A 301 -12.70 -0.93 9.24
N ALA A 302 -14.02 -1.07 9.25
CA ALA A 302 -14.80 -1.37 8.05
C ALA A 302 -14.63 -0.32 6.93
N ASP A 303 -14.52 0.97 7.27
CA ASP A 303 -14.36 2.06 6.29
C ASP A 303 -13.00 1.99 5.60
N SER A 304 -11.92 1.85 6.36
CA SER A 304 -10.56 1.74 5.81
C SER A 304 -10.34 0.43 5.06
N PHE A 305 -10.99 -0.66 5.49
CA PHE A 305 -10.91 -1.92 4.75
C PHE A 305 -11.72 -1.88 3.43
N PHE A 306 -12.89 -1.23 3.45
CA PHE A 306 -13.63 -0.91 2.22
C PHE A 306 -12.77 -0.09 1.23
N ALA A 307 -12.07 0.95 1.71
CA ALA A 307 -11.17 1.74 0.89
C ALA A 307 -10.03 0.91 0.28
N ALA A 308 -9.47 -0.04 1.04
CA ALA A 308 -8.45 -0.97 0.53
C ALA A 308 -9.01 -1.91 -0.57
N ILE A 309 -10.25 -2.39 -0.44
CA ILE A 309 -10.91 -3.18 -1.49
C ILE A 309 -11.16 -2.33 -2.73
N ARG A 310 -11.62 -1.08 -2.56
CA ARG A 310 -11.79 -0.13 -3.68
C ARG A 310 -10.48 0.09 -4.42
N GLN A 311 -9.38 0.27 -3.70
CA GLN A 311 -8.05 0.37 -4.30
C GLN A 311 -7.63 -0.91 -5.02
N ALA A 312 -7.92 -2.09 -4.46
CA ALA A 312 -7.65 -3.36 -5.12
C ALA A 312 -8.38 -3.49 -6.47
N LYS A 313 -9.65 -3.04 -6.52
CA LYS A 313 -10.43 -2.94 -7.76
C LYS A 313 -9.73 -2.02 -8.77
N GLN A 314 -9.41 -0.79 -8.37
CA GLN A 314 -8.74 0.18 -9.24
C GLN A 314 -7.39 -0.34 -9.74
N PHE A 315 -6.60 -0.96 -8.85
CA PHE A 315 -5.30 -1.52 -9.22
C PHE A 315 -5.45 -2.65 -10.25
N ALA A 316 -6.41 -3.56 -10.07
CA ALA A 316 -6.65 -4.66 -11.00
C ALA A 316 -7.17 -4.20 -12.38
N GLU A 317 -7.95 -3.10 -12.43
CA GLU A 317 -8.51 -2.53 -13.67
C GLU A 317 -7.55 -1.58 -14.39
N SER A 318 -6.47 -1.15 -13.75
CA SER A 318 -5.61 -0.04 -14.23
C SER A 318 -4.74 -0.38 -15.46
N GLY A 319 -4.45 -1.66 -15.71
CA GLY A 319 -3.44 -2.07 -16.68
C GLY A 319 -1.99 -1.79 -16.23
N PHE A 320 -1.77 -1.52 -14.94
CA PHE A 320 -0.45 -1.21 -14.38
C PHE A 320 0.56 -2.36 -14.56
N ILE A 321 0.13 -3.60 -14.33
CA ILE A 321 1.00 -4.78 -14.44
C ILE A 321 1.39 -5.00 -15.90
N GLU A 322 0.45 -4.83 -16.82
CA GLU A 322 0.64 -4.94 -18.26
C GLU A 322 1.63 -3.87 -18.76
N ASP A 323 1.54 -2.66 -18.27
CA ASP A 323 2.50 -1.59 -18.62
C ASP A 323 3.92 -1.94 -18.16
N ILE A 324 4.11 -2.50 -16.95
CA ILE A 324 5.43 -2.95 -16.50
C ILE A 324 5.94 -4.07 -17.40
N VAL A 325 5.12 -5.07 -17.72
CA VAL A 325 5.51 -6.19 -18.58
C VAL A 325 5.91 -5.71 -19.98
N ALA A 326 5.15 -4.78 -20.54
CA ALA A 326 5.43 -4.22 -21.88
C ALA A 326 6.73 -3.39 -21.92
N ASN A 327 7.17 -2.86 -20.80
CA ASN A 327 8.32 -1.96 -20.69
C ASN A 327 9.51 -2.57 -19.93
N ILE A 328 9.47 -3.85 -19.61
CA ILE A 328 10.44 -4.51 -18.73
C ILE A 328 11.89 -4.45 -19.25
N ASP A 329 12.09 -4.44 -20.55
CA ASP A 329 13.42 -4.52 -21.17
C ASP A 329 14.30 -3.30 -20.82
N TYR A 330 13.72 -2.11 -20.72
CA TYR A 330 14.48 -0.92 -20.34
C TYR A 330 14.51 -0.69 -18.82
N MET A 331 13.65 -1.37 -18.07
CA MET A 331 13.65 -1.30 -16.60
C MET A 331 14.79 -2.12 -15.97
N ARG A 332 15.51 -2.89 -16.76
CA ARG A 332 16.62 -3.75 -16.31
C ARG A 332 17.95 -3.14 -16.72
N LEU A 333 18.94 -3.18 -15.84
CA LEU A 333 20.31 -2.91 -16.26
C LEU A 333 20.73 -4.02 -17.21
N LYS A 334 21.25 -3.65 -18.38
CA LYS A 334 21.92 -4.64 -19.26
C LYS A 334 23.14 -5.14 -18.50
N THR A 335 23.18 -6.44 -18.20
CA THR A 335 24.43 -7.10 -17.81
C THR A 335 25.33 -7.07 -19.04
N GLU A 336 26.46 -6.36 -18.93
CA GLU A 336 27.58 -6.43 -19.90
C GLU A 336 28.14 -7.84 -19.93
#